data_20a826fdb419aa34c8a48dfbf4788536
#
_entry.id   20a826fdb419aa34c8a48dfbf4788536
#
_cell.length_a   1.000
_cell.length_b   1.000
_cell.length_c   1.000
_cell.angle_alpha   90.00
_cell.angle_beta   90.00
_cell.angle_gamma   90.00
#
_symmetry.space_group_name_H-M   'P 1'
#
loop_
_entity.id
_entity.type
_entity.pdbx_description
1 polymer ?
#
loop_
_entity_poly.entity_id
_entity_poly.type
_entity_poly.pdbx_seq_one_letter_code
_entity_poly.pdbx_strand_id
1 'polypeptide(L)'
;MANFQYIALDSKGEQKTGVKQGNSDAEVIQALRGEGLYPTQVVPEGQGTIAPTPGKKGKKRTKRKAKGGKASKVGGKVKPKILMIFTRQLATLIDSGLPLLRGLTVLGKQEPNPVLQATINNIGESVQGGSTFSESLGQHPKMFNKLYVNMVKAGELGGVLEVVLTCLLYTSDAADE
;
A
#
# COMPACT_ATOMS: atom_id res chain seq x y z
N MET A 1 1.56 -21.27 -35.07
CA MET A 1 1.26 -19.83 -35.01
C MET A 1 0.48 -19.61 -33.76
N ALA A 2 1.01 -18.80 -32.84
CA ALA A 2 0.35 -18.47 -31.58
C ALA A 2 -0.22 -17.04 -31.68
N ASN A 3 -1.36 -16.80 -31.03
CA ASN A 3 -1.92 -15.45 -30.90
C ASN A 3 -1.29 -14.76 -29.70
N PHE A 4 -0.84 -13.53 -29.89
CA PHE A 4 -0.28 -12.69 -28.84
C PHE A 4 -1.17 -11.46 -28.65
N GLN A 5 -1.56 -11.23 -27.40
CA GLN A 5 -2.20 -9.97 -27.02
C GLN A 5 -1.13 -8.94 -26.72
N TYR A 6 -1.28 -7.73 -27.23
CA TYR A 6 -0.33 -6.66 -26.99
C TYR A 6 -0.98 -5.38 -26.52
N ILE A 7 -0.21 -4.63 -25.75
CA ILE A 7 -0.48 -3.22 -25.42
C ILE A 7 0.70 -2.43 -25.99
N ALA A 8 0.40 -1.47 -26.86
CA ALA A 8 1.40 -0.61 -27.47
C ALA A 8 0.99 0.86 -27.39
N LEU A 9 1.98 1.75 -27.36
CA LEU A 9 1.81 3.19 -27.44
C LEU A 9 2.02 3.65 -28.89
N ASP A 10 1.11 4.47 -29.39
CA ASP A 10 1.25 5.14 -30.67
C ASP A 10 2.20 6.34 -30.53
N SER A 11 2.71 6.88 -31.64
CA SER A 11 3.54 8.10 -31.71
C SER A 11 2.92 9.33 -31.03
N LYS A 12 1.61 9.30 -30.77
CA LYS A 12 0.84 10.33 -30.04
C LYS A 12 0.68 10.04 -28.55
N GLY A 13 1.27 8.94 -28.03
CA GLY A 13 1.14 8.53 -26.65
C GLY A 13 -0.20 7.86 -26.32
N GLU A 14 -1.01 7.50 -27.32
CA GLU A 14 -2.25 6.79 -27.12
C GLU A 14 -2.00 5.27 -27.00
N GLN A 15 -2.64 4.65 -26.02
CA GLN A 15 -2.52 3.22 -25.76
C GLN A 15 -3.46 2.43 -26.65
N LYS A 16 -2.89 1.57 -27.50
CA LYS A 16 -3.63 0.64 -28.36
C LYS A 16 -3.46 -0.78 -27.89
N THR A 17 -4.55 -1.51 -27.80
CA THR A 17 -4.57 -2.94 -27.46
C THR A 17 -5.07 -3.73 -28.66
N GLY A 18 -4.45 -4.87 -28.94
CA GLY A 18 -4.85 -5.74 -30.04
C GLY A 18 -4.32 -7.16 -29.89
N VAL A 19 -4.66 -8.00 -30.84
CA VAL A 19 -4.14 -9.36 -30.95
C VAL A 19 -3.41 -9.48 -32.30
N LYS A 20 -2.19 -10.02 -32.26
CA LYS A 20 -1.39 -10.26 -33.46
C LYS A 20 -0.84 -11.68 -33.44
N GLN A 21 -0.83 -12.32 -34.60
CA GLN A 21 -0.30 -13.67 -34.78
C GLN A 21 1.22 -13.61 -35.00
N GLY A 22 1.98 -14.47 -34.34
CA GLY A 22 3.41 -14.61 -34.52
C GLY A 22 3.91 -15.97 -34.00
N ASN A 23 5.12 -16.33 -34.35
CA ASN A 23 5.76 -17.53 -33.84
C ASN A 23 6.48 -17.29 -32.52
N SER A 24 6.79 -16.03 -32.21
CA SER A 24 7.40 -15.60 -30.94
C SER A 24 7.02 -14.15 -30.59
N ASP A 25 7.13 -13.81 -29.31
CA ASP A 25 6.96 -12.45 -28.78
C ASP A 25 7.92 -11.45 -29.44
N ALA A 26 9.16 -11.85 -29.73
CA ALA A 26 10.14 -11.01 -30.42
C ALA A 26 9.71 -10.63 -31.83
N GLU A 27 9.11 -11.56 -32.58
CA GLU A 27 8.59 -11.32 -33.93
C GLU A 27 7.40 -10.35 -33.89
N VAL A 28 6.50 -10.50 -32.93
CA VAL A 28 5.33 -9.61 -32.73
C VAL A 28 5.79 -8.20 -32.33
N ILE A 29 6.79 -8.08 -31.47
CA ILE A 29 7.39 -6.80 -31.08
C ILE A 29 8.00 -6.09 -32.28
N GLN A 30 8.73 -6.81 -33.14
CA GLN A 30 9.38 -6.24 -34.32
C GLN A 30 8.35 -5.79 -35.37
N ALA A 31 7.28 -6.58 -35.57
CA ALA A 31 6.19 -6.23 -36.46
C ALA A 31 5.40 -4.99 -35.98
N LEU A 32 5.18 -4.84 -34.67
CA LEU A 32 4.51 -3.67 -34.08
C LEU A 32 5.36 -2.40 -34.20
N ARG A 33 6.68 -2.51 -34.04
CA ARG A 33 7.60 -1.38 -34.26
C ARG A 33 7.62 -0.92 -35.69
N GLY A 34 7.50 -1.83 -36.67
CA GLY A 34 7.35 -1.52 -38.08
C GLY A 34 6.07 -0.74 -38.41
N GLU A 35 5.02 -0.91 -37.61
CA GLU A 35 3.77 -0.17 -37.67
C GLU A 35 3.75 1.16 -36.88
N GLY A 36 4.89 1.56 -36.31
CA GLY A 36 5.02 2.78 -35.51
C GLY A 36 4.39 2.68 -34.11
N LEU A 37 4.19 1.44 -33.63
CA LEU A 37 3.64 1.16 -32.32
C LEU A 37 4.79 0.69 -31.39
N TYR A 38 4.86 1.28 -30.21
CA TYR A 38 5.85 0.91 -29.17
C TYR A 38 5.19 -0.06 -28.20
N PRO A 39 5.46 -1.39 -28.30
CA PRO A 39 4.85 -2.37 -27.43
C PRO A 39 5.40 -2.21 -25.99
N THR A 40 4.49 -2.01 -25.05
CA THR A 40 4.78 -1.95 -23.61
C THR A 40 4.59 -3.31 -22.94
N GLN A 41 3.72 -4.14 -23.50
CA GLN A 41 3.48 -5.50 -23.00
C GLN A 41 3.00 -6.40 -24.15
N VAL A 42 3.57 -7.60 -24.26
CA VAL A 42 3.15 -8.65 -25.18
C VAL A 42 3.02 -9.95 -24.38
N VAL A 43 1.88 -10.61 -24.48
CA VAL A 43 1.60 -11.84 -23.73
C VAL A 43 0.92 -12.85 -24.66
N PRO A 44 1.30 -14.15 -24.67
CA PRO A 44 0.60 -15.15 -25.45
C PRO A 44 -0.83 -15.33 -24.95
N GLU A 45 -1.77 -15.49 -25.88
CA GLU A 45 -3.18 -15.69 -25.58
C GLU A 45 -3.35 -17.01 -24.80
N GLY A 46 -3.77 -16.87 -23.52
CA GLY A 46 -3.96 -18.00 -22.60
C GLY A 46 -3.11 -17.95 -21.32
N GLN A 47 -2.14 -17.06 -21.19
CA GLN A 47 -1.29 -16.92 -19.99
C GLN A 47 -1.25 -15.49 -19.45
N GLY A 48 -2.38 -14.86 -19.21
CA GLY A 48 -2.43 -13.57 -18.52
C GLY A 48 -3.48 -12.62 -19.07
N THR A 49 -4.23 -12.01 -18.18
CA THR A 49 -5.21 -10.98 -18.51
C THR A 49 -4.50 -9.63 -18.57
N ILE A 50 -4.37 -9.06 -19.76
CA ILE A 50 -3.82 -7.71 -19.93
C ILE A 50 -4.89 -6.71 -19.48
N ALA A 51 -4.66 -6.00 -18.38
CA ALA A 51 -5.52 -4.92 -17.93
C ALA A 51 -5.04 -3.58 -18.51
N PRO A 52 -5.85 -2.87 -19.30
CA PRO A 52 -5.49 -1.54 -19.78
C PRO A 52 -5.58 -0.51 -18.67
N THR A 53 -4.53 0.25 -18.48
CA THR A 53 -4.53 1.44 -17.60
C THR A 53 -5.34 2.55 -18.26
N PRO A 54 -6.37 3.14 -17.64
CA PRO A 54 -7.27 4.07 -18.31
C PRO A 54 -6.68 5.47 -18.43
N GLY A 55 -6.40 5.88 -19.67
CA GLY A 55 -6.29 7.29 -20.03
C GLY A 55 -7.67 7.96 -19.96
N LYS A 56 -7.73 9.14 -19.35
CA LYS A 56 -8.95 9.95 -19.13
C LYS A 56 -9.74 10.21 -20.42
N LYS A 57 -11.01 9.80 -20.51
CA LYS A 57 -12.18 10.61 -20.90
C LYS A 57 -13.49 9.80 -20.95
N GLY A 58 -14.56 10.38 -20.36
CA GLY A 58 -15.94 10.17 -20.83
C GLY A 58 -16.82 9.17 -20.08
N LYS A 59 -17.68 9.72 -19.24
CA LYS A 59 -18.88 9.13 -18.59
C LYS A 59 -19.59 8.01 -19.37
N LYS A 60 -19.80 6.83 -18.73
CA LYS A 60 -21.12 6.24 -18.52
C LYS A 60 -21.06 5.08 -17.52
N ARG A 61 -21.96 5.16 -16.53
CA ARG A 61 -22.15 4.22 -15.43
C ARG A 61 -22.66 2.88 -15.96
N THR A 62 -21.93 1.80 -15.72
CA THR A 62 -22.52 0.47 -15.50
C THR A 62 -21.73 -0.22 -14.40
N LYS A 63 -22.44 -0.53 -13.30
CA LYS A 63 -21.94 -1.29 -12.16
C LYS A 63 -21.53 -2.69 -12.61
N ARG A 64 -20.25 -2.96 -12.69
CA ARG A 64 -19.72 -4.32 -12.62
C ARG A 64 -18.79 -4.39 -11.41
N LYS A 65 -19.19 -5.24 -10.45
CA LYS A 65 -18.41 -5.60 -9.26
C LYS A 65 -17.07 -6.20 -9.72
N ALA A 66 -16.02 -5.40 -9.76
CA ALA A 66 -14.65 -5.91 -9.72
C ALA A 66 -14.39 -6.37 -8.29
N LYS A 67 -14.16 -7.66 -8.10
CA LYS A 67 -13.54 -8.21 -6.89
C LYS A 67 -12.08 -7.74 -6.88
N GLY A 68 -11.87 -6.48 -6.57
CA GLY A 68 -10.58 -5.96 -6.14
C GLY A 68 -10.30 -6.51 -4.75
N GLY A 69 -9.04 -6.89 -4.52
CA GLY A 69 -8.59 -7.39 -3.24
C GLY A 69 -9.15 -6.53 -2.11
N LYS A 70 -9.75 -7.18 -1.12
CA LYS A 70 -10.26 -6.53 0.09
C LYS A 70 -9.09 -5.84 0.78
N ALA A 71 -8.90 -4.55 0.55
CA ALA A 71 -8.44 -3.69 1.62
C ALA A 71 -9.48 -3.89 2.73
N SER A 72 -9.15 -4.70 3.71
CA SER A 72 -9.99 -4.93 4.88
C SER A 72 -10.21 -3.57 5.49
N LYS A 73 -11.43 -3.01 5.34
CA LYS A 73 -11.90 -1.95 6.21
C LYS A 73 -11.97 -2.57 7.60
N VAL A 74 -10.83 -2.59 8.28
CA VAL A 74 -10.74 -2.99 9.67
C VAL A 74 -11.39 -1.88 10.48
N GLY A 75 -12.71 -1.94 10.58
CA GLY A 75 -13.54 -0.95 11.25
C GLY A 75 -13.92 -1.37 12.66
N GLY A 76 -12.99 -1.94 13.42
CA GLY A 76 -13.15 -2.25 14.84
C GLY A 76 -12.52 -1.16 15.72
N LYS A 77 -13.15 -0.80 16.84
CA LYS A 77 -12.48 -0.06 17.91
C LYS A 77 -11.56 -1.02 18.65
N VAL A 78 -10.27 -0.72 18.68
CA VAL A 78 -9.31 -1.42 19.54
C VAL A 78 -9.40 -0.78 20.93
N LYS A 79 -9.35 -1.61 21.98
CA LYS A 79 -9.34 -1.10 23.36
C LYS A 79 -8.07 -0.27 23.60
N PRO A 80 -8.14 0.86 24.32
CA PRO A 80 -6.98 1.70 24.59
C PRO A 80 -5.79 0.92 25.19
N LYS A 81 -6.06 -0.02 26.09
CA LYS A 81 -5.03 -0.88 26.70
C LYS A 81 -4.20 -1.66 25.67
N ILE A 82 -4.82 -2.16 24.62
CA ILE A 82 -4.12 -2.91 23.56
C ILE A 82 -3.23 -1.96 22.75
N LEU A 83 -3.73 -0.75 22.48
CA LEU A 83 -2.95 0.29 21.80
C LEU A 83 -1.74 0.72 22.63
N MET A 84 -1.89 0.85 23.96
CA MET A 84 -0.79 1.14 24.86
C MET A 84 0.30 0.06 24.84
N ILE A 85 -0.09 -1.21 24.89
CA ILE A 85 0.83 -2.35 24.80
C ILE A 85 1.62 -2.28 23.49
N PHE A 86 0.94 -2.06 22.36
CA PHE A 86 1.56 -1.88 21.05
C PHE A 86 2.56 -0.71 21.06
N THR A 87 2.15 0.46 21.58
CA THR A 87 3.01 1.65 21.64
C THR A 87 4.25 1.38 22.47
N ARG A 88 4.12 0.72 23.63
CA ARG A 88 5.23 0.33 24.50
C ARG A 88 6.21 -0.60 23.81
N GLN A 89 5.69 -1.64 23.17
CA GLN A 89 6.52 -2.60 22.44
C GLN A 89 7.27 -1.92 21.27
N LEU A 90 6.57 -1.04 20.53
CA LEU A 90 7.19 -0.29 19.44
C LEU A 90 8.28 0.64 19.96
N ALA A 91 8.03 1.40 21.04
CA ALA A 91 9.02 2.26 21.67
C ALA A 91 10.27 1.48 22.06
N THR A 92 10.11 0.33 22.76
CA THR A 92 11.23 -0.54 23.17
C THR A 92 12.03 -1.06 21.98
N LEU A 93 11.39 -1.44 20.88
CA LEU A 93 12.08 -1.92 19.67
C LEU A 93 12.89 -0.80 19.00
N ILE A 94 12.35 0.42 18.93
CA ILE A 94 13.05 1.57 18.36
C ILE A 94 14.20 2.00 19.26
N ASP A 95 14.01 2.04 20.58
CA ASP A 95 15.03 2.35 21.59
C ASP A 95 16.21 1.34 21.52
N SER A 96 15.91 0.07 21.22
CA SER A 96 16.96 -0.94 20.97
C SER A 96 17.68 -0.79 19.63
N GLY A 97 17.38 0.25 18.85
CA GLY A 97 18.01 0.53 17.56
C GLY A 97 17.39 -0.21 16.38
N LEU A 98 16.23 -0.85 16.56
CA LEU A 98 15.57 -1.55 15.46
C LEU A 98 14.91 -0.52 14.52
N PRO A 99 15.11 -0.61 13.18
CA PRO A 99 14.43 0.26 12.23
C PRO A 99 12.90 0.15 12.36
N LEU A 100 12.21 1.29 12.28
CA LEU A 100 10.76 1.40 12.45
C LEU A 100 9.97 0.35 11.63
N LEU A 101 10.28 0.21 10.36
CA LEU A 101 9.61 -0.72 9.46
C LEU A 101 9.77 -2.17 9.92
N ARG A 102 10.96 -2.51 10.44
CA ARG A 102 11.22 -3.85 10.98
C ARG A 102 10.46 -4.09 12.28
N GLY A 103 10.39 -3.08 13.15
CA GLY A 103 9.57 -3.09 14.36
C GLY A 103 8.10 -3.34 14.06
N LEU A 104 7.52 -2.60 13.12
CA LEU A 104 6.14 -2.79 12.67
C LEU A 104 5.89 -4.20 12.13
N THR A 105 6.82 -4.74 11.33
CA THR A 105 6.69 -6.10 10.78
C THR A 105 6.70 -7.17 11.87
N VAL A 106 7.56 -7.01 12.88
CA VAL A 106 7.64 -7.95 14.01
C VAL A 106 6.36 -7.89 14.84
N LEU A 107 5.90 -6.69 15.19
CA LEU A 107 4.70 -6.49 15.99
C LEU A 107 3.44 -6.95 15.26
N GLY A 108 3.34 -6.69 13.95
CA GLY A 108 2.23 -7.17 13.14
C GLY A 108 2.10 -8.69 13.11
N LYS A 109 3.23 -9.43 13.21
CA LYS A 109 3.21 -10.90 13.29
C LYS A 109 2.86 -11.43 14.68
N GLN A 110 3.17 -10.68 15.74
CA GLN A 110 2.97 -11.08 17.13
C GLN A 110 1.63 -10.63 17.71
N GLU A 111 0.95 -9.69 17.04
CA GLU A 111 -0.30 -9.11 17.54
C GLU A 111 -1.46 -10.11 17.46
N PRO A 112 -2.06 -10.50 18.61
CA PRO A 112 -3.17 -11.45 18.64
C PRO A 112 -4.50 -10.83 18.21
N ASN A 113 -4.64 -9.49 18.28
CA ASN A 113 -5.86 -8.81 17.87
C ASN A 113 -5.88 -8.62 16.34
N PRO A 114 -6.81 -9.28 15.62
CA PRO A 114 -6.81 -9.24 14.15
C PRO A 114 -7.06 -7.85 13.58
N VAL A 115 -7.74 -6.98 14.34
CA VAL A 115 -8.02 -5.60 13.92
C VAL A 115 -6.75 -4.77 14.00
N LEU A 116 -6.02 -4.85 15.11
CA LEU A 116 -4.76 -4.14 15.28
C LEU A 116 -3.68 -4.71 14.36
N GLN A 117 -3.59 -6.03 14.24
CA GLN A 117 -2.66 -6.71 13.32
C GLN A 117 -2.81 -6.20 11.88
N ALA A 118 -4.05 -6.17 11.35
CA ALA A 118 -4.30 -5.68 10.01
C ALA A 118 -3.97 -4.19 9.86
N THR A 119 -4.20 -3.39 10.91
CA THR A 119 -3.84 -1.97 10.91
C THR A 119 -2.32 -1.78 10.92
N ILE A 120 -1.58 -2.52 11.75
CA ILE A 120 -0.11 -2.47 11.79
C ILE A 120 0.48 -2.84 10.42
N ASN A 121 -0.05 -3.88 9.76
CA ASN A 121 0.39 -4.29 8.43
C ASN A 121 0.12 -3.18 7.40
N ASN A 122 -1.06 -2.56 7.40
CA ASN A 122 -1.37 -1.44 6.51
C ASN A 122 -0.45 -0.23 6.73
N ILE A 123 -0.14 0.09 7.99
CA ILE A 123 0.83 1.14 8.33
C ILE A 123 2.21 0.76 7.80
N GLY A 124 2.65 -0.48 8.00
CA GLY A 124 3.92 -0.97 7.48
C GLY A 124 4.02 -0.89 5.96
N GLU A 125 2.97 -1.28 5.23
CA GLU A 125 2.89 -1.15 3.76
C GLU A 125 2.92 0.31 3.31
N SER A 126 2.23 1.22 4.00
CA SER A 126 2.23 2.65 3.69
C SER A 126 3.62 3.27 3.90
N VAL A 127 4.29 2.94 5.01
CA VAL A 127 5.66 3.41 5.30
C VAL A 127 6.65 2.83 4.29
N GLN A 128 6.51 1.56 3.92
CA GLN A 128 7.33 0.93 2.88
C GLN A 128 7.11 1.58 1.51
N GLY A 129 5.90 2.05 1.24
CA GLY A 129 5.54 2.82 0.04
C GLY A 129 6.04 4.27 0.03
N GLY A 130 6.73 4.72 1.10
CA GLY A 130 7.34 6.05 1.20
C GLY A 130 6.51 7.09 1.96
N SER A 131 5.37 6.72 2.55
CA SER A 131 4.63 7.61 3.44
C SER A 131 5.34 7.75 4.79
N THR A 132 5.16 8.88 5.46
CA THR A 132 5.66 9.04 6.82
C THR A 132 4.87 8.18 7.80
N PHE A 133 5.46 7.85 8.94
CA PHE A 133 4.76 7.05 9.95
C PHE A 133 3.54 7.78 10.50
N SER A 134 3.67 9.07 10.74
CA SER A 134 2.56 9.93 11.20
C SER A 134 1.40 10.01 10.18
N GLU A 135 1.70 10.10 8.87
CA GLU A 135 0.67 10.08 7.82
C GLU A 135 -0.04 8.73 7.76
N SER A 136 0.72 7.64 7.88
CA SER A 136 0.16 6.28 7.89
C SER A 136 -0.78 6.06 9.09
N LEU A 137 -0.41 6.56 10.28
CA LEU A 137 -1.29 6.56 11.46
C LEU A 137 -2.56 7.40 11.27
N GLY A 138 -2.42 8.55 10.60
CA GLY A 138 -3.53 9.46 10.30
C GLY A 138 -4.64 8.85 9.43
N GLN A 139 -4.33 7.80 8.68
CA GLN A 139 -5.31 7.03 7.90
C GLN A 139 -6.26 6.19 8.78
N HIS A 140 -5.91 6.02 10.06
CA HIS A 140 -6.66 5.22 11.02
C HIS A 140 -7.19 6.05 12.23
N PRO A 141 -8.02 7.09 12.01
CA PRO A 141 -8.45 8.03 13.06
C PRO A 141 -9.35 7.42 14.12
N LYS A 142 -9.86 6.20 13.89
CA LYS A 142 -10.64 5.43 14.88
C LYS A 142 -9.76 4.77 15.93
N MET A 143 -8.49 4.56 15.63
CA MET A 143 -7.50 3.96 16.53
C MET A 143 -6.56 4.99 17.11
N PHE A 144 -6.02 5.86 16.26
CA PHE A 144 -5.06 6.87 16.64
C PHE A 144 -5.73 8.23 16.63
N ASN A 145 -5.86 8.86 17.79
CA ASN A 145 -6.42 10.20 17.89
C ASN A 145 -5.48 11.26 17.29
N LYS A 146 -5.99 12.45 17.04
CA LYS A 146 -5.20 13.56 16.47
C LYS A 146 -3.99 13.93 17.32
N LEU A 147 -4.12 13.85 18.66
CA LEU A 147 -3.02 14.14 19.57
C LEU A 147 -1.88 13.14 19.36
N TYR A 148 -2.20 11.84 19.31
CA TYR A 148 -1.23 10.77 19.05
C TYR A 148 -0.48 11.00 17.73
N VAL A 149 -1.22 11.26 16.66
CA VAL A 149 -0.63 11.50 15.32
C VAL A 149 0.27 12.73 15.32
N ASN A 150 -0.15 13.83 15.95
CA ASN A 150 0.64 15.05 16.00
C ASN A 150 1.92 14.89 16.83
N MET A 151 1.86 14.17 17.94
CA MET A 151 3.03 13.88 18.75
C MET A 151 4.03 12.99 17.99
N VAL A 152 3.55 11.94 17.33
CA VAL A 152 4.39 11.08 16.48
C VAL A 152 5.02 11.89 15.35
N LYS A 153 4.26 12.80 14.72
CA LYS A 153 4.80 13.69 13.68
C LYS A 153 5.92 14.58 14.19
N ALA A 154 5.77 15.14 15.38
CA ALA A 154 6.82 15.94 16.01
C ALA A 154 8.08 15.11 16.30
N GLY A 155 7.92 13.89 16.81
CA GLY A 155 9.03 12.96 17.07
C GLY A 155 9.72 12.48 15.81
N GLU A 156 8.96 12.25 14.73
CA GLU A 156 9.48 11.86 13.43
C GLU A 156 10.34 12.96 12.80
N LEU A 157 9.85 14.21 12.85
CA LEU A 157 10.60 15.38 12.36
C LEU A 157 11.83 15.70 13.22
N GLY A 158 11.75 15.49 14.53
CA GLY A 158 12.82 15.73 15.47
C GLY A 158 13.84 14.58 15.59
N GLY A 159 13.56 13.41 14.99
CA GLY A 159 14.41 12.22 15.12
C GLY A 159 14.39 11.59 16.53
N VAL A 160 13.40 11.92 17.35
CA VAL A 160 13.25 11.50 18.76
C VAL A 160 11.95 10.69 18.95
N LEU A 161 11.68 9.80 18.00
CA LEU A 161 10.44 9.03 17.96
C LEU A 161 10.26 8.16 19.20
N GLU A 162 11.34 7.57 19.74
CA GLU A 162 11.32 6.75 20.95
C GLU A 162 10.84 7.56 22.18
N VAL A 163 11.35 8.78 22.32
CA VAL A 163 10.96 9.67 23.44
C VAL A 163 9.49 10.02 23.36
N VAL A 164 9.01 10.36 22.19
CA VAL A 164 7.59 10.72 21.96
C VAL A 164 6.67 9.53 22.21
N LEU A 165 7.02 8.34 21.76
CA LEU A 165 6.24 7.13 22.04
C LEU A 165 6.17 6.81 23.52
N THR A 166 7.27 7.03 24.25
CA THR A 166 7.30 6.90 25.70
C THR A 166 6.43 7.95 26.40
N CYS A 167 6.46 9.20 25.95
CA CYS A 167 5.56 10.25 26.45
C CYS A 167 4.08 9.93 26.21
N LEU A 168 3.74 9.34 25.07
CA LEU A 168 2.38 8.92 24.74
C LEU A 168 1.87 7.83 25.71
N LEU A 169 2.73 6.97 26.20
CA LEU A 169 2.38 5.96 27.22
C LEU A 169 1.94 6.63 28.52
N TYR A 170 2.68 7.62 29.01
CA TYR A 170 2.32 8.34 30.23
C TYR A 170 1.02 9.13 30.09
N THR A 171 0.78 9.72 28.93
CA THR A 171 -0.43 10.52 28.67
C THR A 171 -1.68 9.64 28.56
N SER A 172 -1.56 8.43 28.03
CA SER A 172 -2.68 7.47 27.93
C SER A 172 -2.99 6.80 29.26
N ASP A 173 -1.98 6.58 30.11
CA ASP A 173 -2.15 5.97 31.44
C ASP A 173 -2.92 6.92 32.38
N ALA A 174 -2.65 8.23 32.30
CA ALA A 174 -3.33 9.26 33.06
C ALA A 174 -4.79 9.52 32.62
N ALA A 175 -5.20 9.04 31.45
CA ALA A 175 -6.57 9.23 30.95
C ALA A 175 -7.51 8.03 31.25
N ASP A 176 -6.99 6.95 31.84
CA ASP A 176 -7.75 5.71 32.15
C ASP A 176 -8.03 5.57 33.68
N GLU A 177 -7.63 6.57 34.52
CA GLU A 177 -8.03 6.72 35.92
C GLU A 177 -9.27 7.66 36.02
#